data_b236e4fa6e55467dad42c6fa2049d97c
#
_entry.id   b236e4fa6e55467dad42c6fa2049d97c
#
_cell.length_a   1.000
_cell.length_b   1.000
_cell.length_c   1.000
_cell.angle_alpha   90.00
_cell.angle_beta   90.00
_cell.angle_gamma   90.00
#
_symmetry.space_group_name_H-M   'P 1'
#
loop_
_entity.id
_entity.type
_entity.pdbx_description
1 polymer ?
#
loop_
_entity_poly.entity_id
_entity_poly.type
_entity_poly.pdbx_seq_one_letter_code
_entity_poly.pdbx_strand_id
1 'polypeptide(L)'
;AKKKIKNGDILFSEIRPKTKRYAVVDVSNPNDYVVSPKLMVLRIKDPSKYYLQYIYQQLISQKMLHQINEIAESRSGTFPQITFDAIKNIELTPPPLEEQKRIADIFTVLDDKIELNNQMNQTLEEIASLLYKRWFVDFEFPDDKGNPYKSSGGEMVDSELGMIPKGWEVKEL
;
A
#
# COMPACT_ATOMS: atom_id res chain seq x y z
N ALA A 1 -7.72 -16.35 22.21
CA ALA A 1 -9.07 -16.12 21.65
C ALA A 1 -8.93 -15.42 20.30
N LYS A 2 -9.66 -15.90 19.30
CA LYS A 2 -9.71 -15.24 17.97
C LYS A 2 -10.56 -13.98 18.08
N LYS A 3 -10.01 -12.84 17.67
CA LYS A 3 -10.77 -11.56 17.65
C LYS A 3 -11.63 -11.52 16.39
N LYS A 4 -12.94 -11.33 16.53
CA LYS A 4 -13.87 -11.11 15.41
C LYS A 4 -13.80 -9.65 14.97
N ILE A 5 -13.82 -9.44 13.67
CA ILE A 5 -13.83 -8.13 13.03
C ILE A 5 -15.13 -7.88 12.27
N LYS A 6 -15.39 -6.62 11.98
CA LYS A 6 -16.50 -6.14 11.14
C LYS A 6 -15.98 -5.03 10.24
N ASN A 7 -16.64 -4.81 9.11
CA ASN A 7 -16.35 -3.63 8.29
C ASN A 7 -16.53 -2.35 9.13
N GLY A 8 -15.61 -1.41 8.99
CA GLY A 8 -15.53 -0.21 9.80
C GLY A 8 -14.74 -0.38 11.11
N ASP A 9 -14.20 -1.56 11.43
CA ASP A 9 -13.24 -1.68 12.52
C ASP A 9 -11.88 -1.13 12.11
N ILE A 10 -11.17 -0.50 13.04
CA ILE A 10 -9.78 -0.09 12.86
C ILE A 10 -8.90 -1.15 13.52
N LEU A 11 -8.01 -1.73 12.74
CA LEU A 11 -6.95 -2.63 13.22
C LEU A 11 -5.71 -1.80 13.52
N PHE A 12 -5.13 -1.98 14.71
CA PHE A 12 -3.93 -1.27 15.11
C PHE A 12 -2.96 -2.21 15.82
N SER A 13 -1.68 -2.23 15.42
CA SER A 13 -0.69 -3.14 15.99
C SER A 13 -0.34 -2.74 17.42
N GLU A 14 -0.38 -3.73 18.31
CA GLU A 14 0.10 -3.60 19.69
C GLU A 14 1.63 -3.63 19.78
N ILE A 15 2.32 -4.09 18.71
CA ILE A 15 3.77 -4.26 18.71
C ILE A 15 4.40 -3.23 17.79
N ARG A 16 5.42 -2.54 18.28
CA ARG A 16 6.23 -1.58 17.53
C ARG A 16 5.35 -0.60 16.75
N PRO A 17 4.62 0.32 17.41
CA PRO A 17 3.72 1.27 16.73
C PRO A 17 4.40 2.05 15.59
N LYS A 18 5.72 2.29 15.69
CA LYS A 18 6.56 2.90 14.64
C LYS A 18 6.51 2.17 13.29
N THR A 19 6.17 0.88 13.27
CA THR A 19 6.12 0.11 12.01
C THR A 19 4.87 0.36 11.17
N LYS A 20 4.01 1.26 11.60
CA LYS A 20 2.83 1.74 10.86
C LYS A 20 1.91 0.60 10.39
N ARG A 21 1.63 -0.37 11.27
CA ARG A 21 0.74 -1.51 10.99
C ARG A 21 -0.66 -1.20 11.50
N TYR A 22 -1.44 -0.58 10.66
CA TYR A 22 -2.82 -0.22 10.92
C TYR A 22 -3.63 -0.27 9.62
N ALA A 23 -4.93 -0.54 9.71
CA ALA A 23 -5.84 -0.54 8.57
C ALA A 23 -7.29 -0.35 9.05
N VAL A 24 -8.15 0.13 8.17
CA VAL A 24 -9.61 0.02 8.31
C VAL A 24 -10.04 -1.28 7.66
N VAL A 25 -10.93 -2.02 8.32
CA VAL A 25 -11.51 -3.25 7.75
C VAL A 25 -12.56 -2.85 6.73
N ASP A 26 -12.30 -3.20 5.48
CA ASP A 26 -13.23 -3.08 4.37
C ASP A 26 -13.03 -4.31 3.46
N VAL A 27 -13.79 -5.35 3.71
CA VAL A 27 -13.70 -6.63 3.01
C VAL A 27 -15.09 -7.18 2.73
N SER A 28 -15.22 -8.01 1.70
CA SER A 28 -16.51 -8.58 1.27
C SER A 28 -17.20 -9.38 2.37
N ASN A 29 -16.45 -10.21 3.11
CA ASN A 29 -16.98 -11.00 4.22
C ASN A 29 -15.99 -11.03 5.40
N PRO A 30 -16.16 -10.17 6.42
CA PRO A 30 -15.26 -10.13 7.58
C PRO A 30 -15.15 -11.45 8.37
N ASN A 31 -16.13 -12.35 8.24
CA ASN A 31 -16.11 -13.65 8.95
C ASN A 31 -15.06 -14.62 8.40
N ASP A 32 -14.61 -14.42 7.16
CA ASP A 32 -13.57 -15.24 6.52
C ASP A 32 -12.16 -14.90 7.03
N TYR A 33 -12.04 -13.85 7.85
CA TYR A 33 -10.76 -13.37 8.32
C TYR A 33 -10.57 -13.57 9.82
N VAL A 34 -9.33 -13.86 10.18
CA VAL A 34 -8.88 -13.96 11.56
C VAL A 34 -7.74 -12.98 11.77
N VAL A 35 -7.88 -12.11 12.75
CA VAL A 35 -6.83 -11.17 13.10
C VAL A 35 -5.91 -11.72 14.20
N SER A 36 -4.63 -11.37 14.09
CA SER A 36 -3.62 -11.68 15.10
C SER A 36 -4.05 -11.17 16.47
N PRO A 37 -3.80 -11.92 17.57
CA PRO A 37 -4.01 -11.42 18.93
C PRO A 37 -3.25 -10.12 19.23
N LYS A 38 -2.19 -9.83 18.48
CA LYS A 38 -1.36 -8.63 18.60
C LYS A 38 -1.88 -7.41 17.85
N LEU A 39 -3.07 -7.51 17.25
CA LEU A 39 -3.80 -6.38 16.69
C LEU A 39 -4.93 -5.97 17.64
N MET A 40 -4.98 -4.71 18.02
CA MET A 40 -6.16 -4.11 18.64
C MET A 40 -7.24 -3.96 17.57
N VAL A 41 -8.48 -4.21 17.96
CA VAL A 41 -9.68 -3.96 17.14
C VAL A 41 -10.42 -2.81 17.80
N LEU A 42 -10.35 -1.64 17.18
CA LEU A 42 -11.02 -0.43 17.64
C LEU A 42 -12.28 -0.23 16.82
N ARG A 43 -13.37 0.08 17.49
CA ARG A 43 -14.69 0.24 16.85
C ARG A 43 -15.36 1.52 17.30
N ILE A 44 -15.87 2.28 16.34
CA ILE A 44 -16.70 3.44 16.64
C ILE A 44 -18.02 2.96 17.27
N LYS A 45 -18.32 3.43 18.47
CA LYS A 45 -19.57 3.10 19.17
C LYS A 45 -20.70 4.04 18.80
N ASP A 46 -20.37 5.28 18.54
CA ASP A 46 -21.34 6.34 18.23
C ASP A 46 -21.00 7.01 16.88
N PRO A 47 -21.51 6.48 15.77
CA PRO A 47 -21.25 7.05 14.45
C PRO A 47 -21.98 8.38 14.19
N SER A 48 -22.93 8.78 15.07
CA SER A 48 -23.55 10.10 15.00
C SER A 48 -22.61 11.22 15.48
N LYS A 49 -21.60 10.87 16.26
CA LYS A 49 -20.62 11.80 16.83
C LYS A 49 -19.22 11.67 16.22
N TYR A 50 -18.86 10.48 15.80
CA TYR A 50 -17.51 10.15 15.34
C TYR A 50 -17.52 9.56 13.93
N TYR A 51 -16.87 10.24 12.99
CA TYR A 51 -16.71 9.76 11.63
C TYR A 51 -15.49 8.87 11.51
N LEU A 52 -15.66 7.64 11.01
CA LEU A 52 -14.64 6.59 11.01
C LEU A 52 -13.33 7.06 10.37
N GLN A 53 -13.39 7.59 9.14
CA GLN A 53 -12.20 8.01 8.38
C GLN A 53 -11.45 9.12 9.11
N TYR A 54 -12.16 10.06 9.72
CA TYR A 54 -11.55 11.12 10.52
C TYR A 54 -10.81 10.55 11.74
N ILE A 55 -11.46 9.67 12.51
CA ILE A 55 -10.85 9.03 13.68
C ILE A 55 -9.65 8.18 13.26
N TYR A 56 -9.75 7.47 12.15
CA TYR A 56 -8.62 6.72 11.60
C TYR A 56 -7.43 7.65 11.29
N GLN A 57 -7.65 8.74 10.55
CA GLN A 57 -6.60 9.71 10.23
C GLN A 57 -6.00 10.36 11.49
N GLN A 58 -6.80 10.64 12.51
CA GLN A 58 -6.30 11.14 13.79
C GLN A 58 -5.38 10.12 14.47
N LEU A 59 -5.78 8.84 14.52
CA LEU A 59 -5.00 7.77 15.14
C LEU A 59 -3.65 7.54 14.45
N ILE A 60 -3.58 7.69 13.12
CA ILE A 60 -2.36 7.52 12.34
C ILE A 60 -1.57 8.81 12.14
N SER A 61 -2.06 9.94 12.66
CA SER A 61 -1.36 11.22 12.56
C SER A 61 0.01 11.15 13.26
N GLN A 62 0.98 11.90 12.74
CA GLN A 62 2.33 11.93 13.31
C GLN A 62 2.33 12.27 14.79
N LYS A 63 1.49 13.25 15.22
CA LYS A 63 1.33 13.64 16.62
C LYS A 63 0.85 12.49 17.48
N MET A 64 -0.22 11.79 17.05
CA MET A 64 -0.79 10.67 17.78
C MET A 64 0.17 9.49 17.84
N LEU A 65 0.80 9.13 16.72
CA LEU A 65 1.80 8.06 16.68
C LEU A 65 3.01 8.36 17.56
N HIS A 66 3.40 9.63 17.68
CA HIS A 66 4.47 10.02 18.62
C HIS A 66 4.06 9.76 20.06
N GLN A 67 2.87 10.23 20.49
CA GLN A 67 2.34 9.97 21.84
C GLN A 67 2.21 8.47 22.15
N ILE A 68 1.69 7.71 21.20
CA ILE A 68 1.56 6.24 21.34
C ILE A 68 2.93 5.58 21.49
N ASN A 69 3.93 6.03 20.73
CA ASN A 69 5.30 5.52 20.82
C ASN A 69 5.96 5.84 22.17
N GLU A 70 5.79 7.05 22.69
CA GLU A 70 6.28 7.44 24.01
C GLU A 70 5.69 6.53 25.11
N ILE A 71 4.37 6.27 25.05
CA ILE A 71 3.71 5.32 25.95
C ILE A 71 4.28 3.92 25.82
N ALA A 72 4.56 3.46 24.59
CA ALA A 72 5.13 2.15 24.33
C ALA A 72 6.56 2.01 24.88
N GLU A 73 7.38 3.03 24.72
CA GLU A 73 8.78 3.08 25.14
C GLU A 73 8.90 3.21 26.69
N SER A 74 7.99 3.94 27.35
CA SER A 74 7.98 4.09 28.81
C SER A 74 7.69 2.79 29.57
N ARG A 75 7.11 1.81 28.90
CA ARG A 75 6.74 0.51 29.49
C ARG A 75 7.82 -0.55 29.40
N SER A 76 9.07 -0.16 29.31
CA SER A 76 10.31 -0.93 29.17
C SER A 76 10.19 -2.45 28.98
N GLY A 77 10.65 -2.90 27.86
CA GLY A 77 10.85 -4.30 27.48
C GLY A 77 11.66 -4.36 26.20
N THR A 78 12.13 -5.53 25.85
CA THR A 78 12.90 -5.76 24.62
C THR A 78 12.15 -5.31 23.35
N PHE A 79 10.82 -5.22 23.43
CA PHE A 79 9.98 -4.76 22.33
C PHE A 79 8.93 -3.76 22.83
N PRO A 80 8.93 -2.52 22.35
CA PRO A 80 7.89 -1.55 22.64
C PRO A 80 6.50 -2.10 22.30
N GLN A 81 5.63 -2.17 23.30
CA GLN A 81 4.26 -2.66 23.15
C GLN A 81 3.28 -1.66 23.74
N ILE A 82 2.13 -1.54 23.11
CA ILE A 82 0.98 -0.81 23.64
C ILE A 82 -0.19 -1.78 23.88
N THR A 83 -1.01 -1.44 24.84
CA THR A 83 -2.27 -2.14 25.11
C THR A 83 -3.42 -1.16 24.95
N PHE A 84 -4.64 -1.67 24.80
CA PHE A 84 -5.83 -0.82 24.80
C PHE A 84 -5.89 0.06 26.04
N ASP A 85 -5.57 -0.48 27.23
CA ASP A 85 -5.55 0.29 28.47
C ASP A 85 -4.54 1.43 28.48
N ALA A 86 -3.49 1.33 27.68
CA ALA A 86 -2.51 2.40 27.56
C ALA A 86 -3.04 3.59 26.72
N ILE A 87 -3.84 3.31 25.71
CA ILE A 87 -4.34 4.33 24.77
C ILE A 87 -5.76 4.80 25.08
N LYS A 88 -6.53 4.06 25.87
CA LYS A 88 -7.94 4.41 26.20
C LYS A 88 -8.10 5.79 26.85
N ASN A 89 -7.07 6.30 27.48
CA ASN A 89 -7.07 7.60 28.15
C ASN A 89 -6.54 8.73 27.26
N ILE A 90 -6.18 8.45 26.01
CA ILE A 90 -5.82 9.49 25.05
C ILE A 90 -7.12 10.21 24.67
N GLU A 91 -7.20 11.48 25.02
CA GLU A 91 -8.36 12.30 24.69
C GLU A 91 -8.35 12.69 23.23
N LEU A 92 -9.45 12.43 22.55
CA LEU A 92 -9.74 12.94 21.21
C LEU A 92 -10.82 14.02 21.35
N THR A 93 -10.51 15.22 20.89
CA THR A 93 -11.45 16.34 20.83
C THR A 93 -11.80 16.64 19.37
N PRO A 94 -12.63 15.80 18.71
CA PRO A 94 -12.98 16.01 17.32
C PRO A 94 -13.91 17.22 17.17
N PRO A 95 -13.84 17.92 16.03
CA PRO A 95 -14.79 18.97 15.69
C PRO A 95 -16.19 18.36 15.43
N PRO A 96 -17.22 19.19 15.15
CA PRO A 96 -18.53 18.71 14.74
C PRO A 96 -18.47 17.71 13.57
N LEU A 97 -19.43 16.78 13.52
CA LEU A 97 -19.40 15.65 12.57
C LEU A 97 -19.23 16.07 11.10
N GLU A 98 -19.87 17.16 10.69
CA GLU A 98 -19.76 17.66 9.31
C GLU A 98 -18.35 18.16 8.97
N GLU A 99 -17.67 18.73 9.93
CA GLU A 99 -16.28 19.14 9.75
C GLU A 99 -15.33 17.93 9.73
N GLN A 100 -15.61 16.90 10.56
CA GLN A 100 -14.88 15.64 10.49
C GLN A 100 -14.95 15.02 9.10
N LYS A 101 -16.14 14.99 8.49
CA LYS A 101 -16.34 14.49 7.12
C LYS A 101 -15.53 15.28 6.10
N ARG A 102 -15.63 16.62 6.12
CA ARG A 102 -14.88 17.48 5.20
C ARG A 102 -13.36 17.25 5.27
N ILE A 103 -12.83 17.13 6.50
CA ILE A 103 -11.42 16.87 6.71
C ILE A 103 -11.05 15.49 6.17
N ALA A 104 -11.85 14.47 6.49
CA ALA A 104 -11.60 13.11 6.06
C ALA A 104 -11.68 12.95 4.53
N ASP A 105 -12.61 13.63 3.87
CA ASP A 105 -12.77 13.60 2.42
C ASP A 105 -11.50 14.09 1.70
N ILE A 106 -10.83 15.12 2.24
CA ILE A 106 -9.56 15.60 1.68
C ILE A 106 -8.48 14.48 1.74
N PHE A 107 -8.36 13.79 2.86
CA PHE A 107 -7.39 12.69 2.99
C PHE A 107 -7.76 11.50 2.11
N THR A 108 -9.04 11.16 2.01
CA THR A 108 -9.50 10.08 1.12
C THR A 108 -9.13 10.35 -0.33
N VAL A 109 -9.38 11.57 -0.83
CA VAL A 109 -8.99 11.94 -2.20
C VAL A 109 -7.47 11.83 -2.43
N LEU A 110 -6.66 12.18 -1.42
CA LEU A 110 -5.21 12.06 -1.52
C LEU A 110 -4.77 10.59 -1.50
N ASP A 111 -5.34 9.77 -0.64
CA ASP A 111 -5.05 8.34 -0.55
C ASP A 111 -5.46 7.62 -1.85
N ASP A 112 -6.64 7.92 -2.41
CA ASP A 112 -7.11 7.41 -3.71
C ASP A 112 -6.14 7.79 -4.85
N LYS A 113 -5.62 9.03 -4.82
CA LYS A 113 -4.64 9.49 -5.81
C LYS A 113 -3.30 8.74 -5.69
N ILE A 114 -2.85 8.48 -4.48
CA ILE A 114 -1.64 7.70 -4.23
C ILE A 114 -1.83 6.28 -4.75
N GLU A 115 -2.96 5.64 -4.44
CA GLU A 115 -3.26 4.29 -4.91
C GLU A 115 -3.33 4.21 -6.43
N LEU A 116 -4.03 5.16 -7.08
CA LEU A 116 -4.09 5.23 -8.53
C LEU A 116 -2.69 5.39 -9.16
N ASN A 117 -1.84 6.25 -8.58
CA ASN A 117 -0.48 6.42 -9.06
C ASN A 117 0.35 5.13 -8.92
N ASN A 118 0.19 4.37 -7.83
CA ASN A 118 0.87 3.09 -7.64
C ASN A 118 0.43 2.06 -8.69
N GLN A 119 -0.88 1.98 -8.98
CA GLN A 119 -1.42 1.11 -10.02
C GLN A 119 -0.91 1.49 -11.41
N MET A 120 -0.85 2.80 -11.71
CA MET A 120 -0.27 3.30 -12.96
C MET A 120 1.21 2.92 -13.08
N ASN A 121 2.00 3.08 -12.02
CA ASN A 121 3.42 2.71 -12.01
C ASN A 121 3.60 1.21 -12.28
N GLN A 122 2.82 0.36 -11.60
CA GLN A 122 2.86 -1.09 -11.84
C GLN A 122 2.54 -1.42 -13.31
N THR A 123 1.48 -0.83 -13.86
CA THR A 123 1.10 -1.04 -15.27
C THR A 123 2.22 -0.58 -16.22
N LEU A 124 2.85 0.57 -15.95
CA LEU A 124 3.97 1.07 -16.77
C LEU A 124 5.18 0.16 -16.68
N GLU A 125 5.51 -0.39 -15.52
CA GLU A 125 6.59 -1.38 -15.35
C GLU A 125 6.30 -2.67 -16.13
N GLU A 126 5.06 -3.16 -16.11
CA GLU A 126 4.63 -4.32 -16.88
C GLU A 126 4.76 -4.06 -18.40
N ILE A 127 4.29 -2.90 -18.86
CA ILE A 127 4.42 -2.50 -20.29
C ILE A 127 5.89 -2.39 -20.68
N ALA A 128 6.73 -1.74 -19.86
CA ALA A 128 8.15 -1.60 -20.14
C ALA A 128 8.86 -2.97 -20.24
N SER A 129 8.52 -3.89 -19.32
CA SER A 129 9.07 -5.26 -19.33
C SER A 129 8.64 -6.05 -20.57
N LEU A 130 7.36 -5.93 -20.97
CA LEU A 130 6.86 -6.56 -22.19
C LEU A 130 7.48 -5.99 -23.45
N LEU A 131 7.66 -4.67 -23.54
CA LEU A 131 8.34 -4.00 -24.65
C LEU A 131 9.81 -4.40 -24.72
N TYR A 132 10.49 -4.41 -23.58
CA TYR A 132 11.88 -4.85 -23.52
C TYR A 132 12.04 -6.28 -24.05
N LYS A 133 11.20 -7.21 -23.52
CA LYS A 133 11.21 -8.60 -23.99
C LYS A 133 10.94 -8.67 -25.48
N ARG A 134 9.88 -8.03 -25.96
CA ARG A 134 9.49 -8.06 -27.38
C ARG A 134 10.57 -7.51 -28.29
N TRP A 135 11.21 -6.40 -27.93
CA TRP A 135 12.15 -5.72 -28.79
C TRP A 135 13.57 -6.28 -28.70
N PHE A 136 14.05 -6.60 -27.48
CA PHE A 136 15.44 -6.95 -27.22
C PHE A 136 15.69 -8.44 -26.98
N VAL A 137 14.66 -9.22 -26.69
CA VAL A 137 14.75 -10.66 -26.51
C VAL A 137 14.14 -11.41 -27.70
N ASP A 138 12.92 -11.01 -28.10
CA ASP A 138 12.21 -11.63 -29.22
C ASP A 138 12.60 -11.00 -30.56
N PHE A 139 13.27 -9.84 -30.58
CA PHE A 139 13.69 -9.04 -31.74
C PHE A 139 12.54 -8.57 -32.64
N GLU A 140 11.38 -8.32 -32.03
CA GLU A 140 10.18 -7.83 -32.71
C GLU A 140 10.00 -6.30 -32.57
N PHE A 141 11.11 -5.56 -32.55
CA PHE A 141 11.06 -4.11 -32.64
C PHE A 141 10.53 -3.67 -34.02
N PRO A 142 9.93 -2.47 -34.15
CA PRO A 142 9.37 -2.01 -35.41
C PRO A 142 10.47 -1.74 -36.45
N ASP A 143 10.31 -2.27 -37.67
CA ASP A 143 11.08 -1.88 -38.84
C ASP A 143 10.72 -0.48 -39.35
N ASP A 144 11.35 0.00 -40.41
CA ASP A 144 11.07 1.32 -41.03
C ASP A 144 9.61 1.49 -41.50
N LYS A 145 8.86 0.40 -41.62
CA LYS A 145 7.42 0.38 -42.02
C LYS A 145 6.51 0.17 -40.81
N GLY A 146 7.07 0.01 -39.60
CA GLY A 146 6.31 -0.26 -38.38
C GLY A 146 5.92 -1.73 -38.16
N ASN A 147 6.42 -2.68 -38.98
CA ASN A 147 6.17 -4.10 -38.81
C ASN A 147 7.16 -4.70 -37.81
N PRO A 148 6.78 -5.81 -37.10
CA PRO A 148 7.70 -6.52 -36.22
C PRO A 148 8.91 -7.05 -37.02
N TYR A 149 10.15 -6.75 -36.60
CA TYR A 149 11.37 -7.00 -37.39
C TYR A 149 11.55 -8.48 -37.74
N LYS A 150 11.67 -9.34 -36.76
CA LYS A 150 12.00 -10.77 -36.97
C LYS A 150 10.91 -11.52 -37.71
N SER A 151 9.64 -11.39 -37.30
CA SER A 151 8.52 -12.11 -37.92
C SER A 151 8.18 -11.59 -39.32
N SER A 152 8.57 -10.37 -39.68
CA SER A 152 8.40 -9.81 -41.04
C SER A 152 9.61 -10.09 -41.98
N GLY A 153 10.53 -10.96 -41.56
CA GLY A 153 11.67 -11.37 -42.40
C GLY A 153 12.89 -10.50 -42.23
N GLY A 154 13.06 -9.82 -41.12
CA GLY A 154 14.27 -9.08 -40.74
C GLY A 154 15.52 -10.01 -40.75
N GLU A 155 16.62 -9.53 -41.32
CA GLU A 155 17.83 -10.31 -41.46
C GLU A 155 18.49 -10.55 -40.09
N MET A 156 18.75 -11.81 -39.77
CA MET A 156 19.41 -12.23 -38.52
C MET A 156 20.84 -12.74 -38.84
N VAL A 157 21.78 -12.42 -37.97
CA VAL A 157 23.21 -12.85 -38.09
C VAL A 157 23.61 -13.63 -36.84
N ASP A 158 24.56 -14.56 -37.01
CA ASP A 158 25.07 -15.36 -35.89
C ASP A 158 26.04 -14.54 -35.02
N SER A 159 25.99 -14.74 -33.73
CA SER A 159 26.83 -14.09 -32.73
C SER A 159 27.17 -15.03 -31.57
N GLU A 160 28.04 -14.60 -30.66
CA GLU A 160 28.42 -15.37 -29.46
C GLU A 160 27.22 -15.63 -28.52
N LEU A 161 26.16 -14.81 -28.60
CA LEU A 161 24.92 -14.97 -27.84
C LEU A 161 23.79 -15.60 -28.64
N GLY A 162 24.09 -16.17 -29.83
CA GLY A 162 23.10 -16.69 -30.76
C GLY A 162 22.70 -15.70 -31.86
N MET A 163 21.55 -15.93 -32.50
CA MET A 163 21.09 -15.10 -33.62
C MET A 163 20.62 -13.73 -33.13
N ILE A 164 21.23 -12.67 -33.68
CA ILE A 164 20.89 -11.28 -33.40
C ILE A 164 20.50 -10.54 -34.69
N PRO A 165 19.75 -9.43 -34.63
CA PRO A 165 19.42 -8.61 -35.79
C PRO A 165 20.69 -8.09 -36.49
N LYS A 166 20.67 -8.06 -37.81
CA LYS A 166 21.75 -7.47 -38.59
C LYS A 166 22.01 -6.03 -38.18
N GLY A 167 23.27 -5.69 -37.95
CA GLY A 167 23.67 -4.37 -37.49
C GLY A 167 23.75 -4.20 -35.97
N TRP A 168 23.38 -5.23 -35.21
CA TRP A 168 23.65 -5.26 -33.78
C TRP A 168 25.00 -5.88 -33.50
N GLU A 169 25.65 -5.47 -32.42
CA GLU A 169 26.92 -5.96 -31.96
C GLU A 169 26.86 -6.42 -30.51
N VAL A 170 27.53 -7.53 -30.20
CA VAL A 170 27.70 -7.96 -28.81
C VAL A 170 28.89 -7.19 -28.23
N LYS A 171 28.71 -6.56 -27.06
CA LYS A 171 29.75 -5.85 -26.32
C LYS A 171 29.68 -6.22 -24.85
N GLU A 172 30.84 -6.35 -24.22
CA GLU A 172 30.93 -6.42 -22.76
C GLU A 172 30.60 -5.05 -22.14
N LEU A 173 29.94 -5.05 -20.97
CA LEU A 173 29.59 -3.85 -20.20
C LEU A 173 30.80 -3.33 -19.41
#